data_03a605b0a0080278be7f7d6fd948f307
#
_entry.id   03a605b0a0080278be7f7d6fd948f307
#
_cell.length_a   1.000
_cell.length_b   1.000
_cell.length_c   1.000
_cell.angle_alpha   90.00
_cell.angle_beta   90.00
_cell.angle_gamma   90.00
#
_symmetry.space_group_name_H-M   'P 1'
#
loop_
_entity.id
_entity.type
_entity.pdbx_description
1 polymer ?
#
loop_
_entity_poly.entity_id
_entity_poly.type
_entity_poly.pdbx_seq_one_letter_code
_entity_poly.pdbx_strand_id
1 'polypeptide(L)'
;MNTLYAFSRAFSPALTFALAAFLFTAPSLPADEGKPSTAAELFGYTKIWDVEIRVSEEGYRTLAPPRSRGFGRDYPYAEGQVAIAGHAPLKVGLRYKGNSSYSSASGTKKKSFKIDFNRVVAGQEFLGLTKLNLNNNILDPSQARETLAFQMFTDMGLPSCRTAFARVYIQVGADKKNEYLGLYTMVEQVNSAFLKGRFGTGKGLLLKPERNNSFPYLGESWKDYESSYVPKTETSPEFHNRLMEFSRFVEESDDKDFAENIAGYVDISELMKFTALHAVLSHLDSFLLRGHNFYIYLPRSNGKFHWFPWDVNSTFAGHRSAGSAAQQMNLSISQPYTDSVKLLARIMKIKSARVEYEKQIGSVLAGPFKPELLRSRLSRIEETISAAVSKDRNTDFARFKANYTAPEEKSDPSLQDPRRPTRDGARSGMQQKPLLTAFIAKRTASILAQLSAGAEGYIPRATTRRSRGSRREGPDENNRQPSRSPFPRRPPPGN
;
A
#
# COMPACT_ATOMS: atom_id res chain seq x y z
N MET A 1 -41.05 -35.39 69.53
CA MET A 1 -40.31 -36.16 70.53
C MET A 1 -38.82 -36.11 70.17
N ASN A 2 -38.11 -35.53 71.12
CA ASN A 2 -36.67 -35.67 71.41
C ASN A 2 -35.67 -35.35 70.36
N THR A 3 -34.99 -34.25 70.53
CA THR A 3 -33.95 -33.83 71.50
C THR A 3 -32.56 -34.30 71.04
N LEU A 4 -31.72 -33.39 70.73
CA LEU A 4 -30.57 -32.77 71.49
C LEU A 4 -29.16 -32.98 70.89
N TYR A 5 -28.47 -31.90 70.90
CA TYR A 5 -27.07 -31.46 71.24
C TYR A 5 -25.98 -31.62 70.19
N ALA A 6 -25.55 -30.55 69.67
CA ALA A 6 -24.40 -29.67 69.87
C ALA A 6 -23.09 -30.34 70.30
N PHE A 7 -22.04 -30.15 69.52
CA PHE A 7 -20.72 -29.83 70.04
C PHE A 7 -19.84 -29.12 68.98
N SER A 8 -19.43 -27.92 69.31
CA SER A 8 -18.45 -27.09 68.60
C SER A 8 -17.05 -27.66 68.75
N ARG A 9 -16.27 -27.66 67.70
CA ARG A 9 -14.81 -27.49 67.81
C ARG A 9 -14.31 -26.66 66.65
N ALA A 10 -13.73 -25.53 67.02
CA ALA A 10 -12.97 -24.65 66.15
C ALA A 10 -11.69 -25.33 65.64
N PHE A 11 -11.49 -25.27 64.34
CA PHE A 11 -10.17 -25.50 63.75
C PHE A 11 -9.77 -24.23 62.98
N SER A 12 -8.67 -23.63 63.45
CA SER A 12 -7.96 -22.53 62.82
C SER A 12 -7.34 -23.01 61.50
N PRO A 13 -7.53 -22.31 60.37
CA PRO A 13 -6.71 -22.59 59.21
C PRO A 13 -5.41 -21.77 59.25
N ALA A 14 -4.28 -22.49 59.33
CA ALA A 14 -2.96 -21.92 59.09
C ALA A 14 -2.90 -21.44 57.65
N LEU A 15 -2.65 -20.12 57.49
CA LEU A 15 -2.46 -19.47 56.21
C LEU A 15 -1.05 -19.81 55.70
N THR A 16 -0.98 -20.75 54.75
CA THR A 16 0.27 -21.07 54.03
C THR A 16 0.40 -20.09 52.87
N PHE A 17 1.26 -19.08 53.03
CA PHE A 17 1.66 -18.23 51.91
C PHE A 17 2.53 -19.04 50.95
N ALA A 18 1.97 -19.44 49.80
CA ALA A 18 2.74 -19.92 48.69
C ALA A 18 3.36 -18.70 47.94
N LEU A 19 4.66 -18.53 48.12
CA LEU A 19 5.45 -17.56 47.36
C LEU A 19 5.57 -18.06 45.91
N ALA A 20 4.69 -17.59 45.01
CA ALA A 20 4.82 -17.79 43.58
C ALA A 20 6.02 -16.96 43.09
N ALA A 21 7.15 -17.60 42.87
CA ALA A 21 8.28 -17.01 42.17
C ALA A 21 7.89 -16.78 40.73
N PHE A 22 7.58 -15.53 40.36
CA PHE A 22 7.50 -15.11 38.96
C PHE A 22 8.92 -15.16 38.40
N LEU A 23 9.24 -16.24 37.70
CA LEU A 23 10.39 -16.29 36.82
C LEU A 23 10.11 -15.32 35.66
N PHE A 24 10.66 -14.11 35.76
CA PHE A 24 10.85 -13.24 34.62
C PHE A 24 11.79 -13.96 33.64
N THR A 25 11.25 -14.66 32.67
CA THR A 25 12.03 -15.05 31.51
C THR A 25 12.42 -13.78 30.77
N ALA A 26 13.68 -13.42 30.80
CA ALA A 26 14.25 -12.38 29.96
C ALA A 26 13.83 -12.66 28.51
N PRO A 27 13.46 -11.63 27.73
CA PRO A 27 13.14 -11.83 26.32
C PRO A 27 14.37 -12.47 25.66
N SER A 28 14.17 -13.68 25.14
CA SER A 28 15.18 -14.33 24.31
C SER A 28 15.48 -13.38 23.13
N LEU A 29 16.74 -13.04 22.97
CA LEU A 29 17.23 -12.42 21.73
C LEU A 29 16.65 -13.25 20.57
N PRO A 30 16.20 -12.61 19.48
CA PRO A 30 15.72 -13.37 18.31
C PRO A 30 16.81 -14.37 17.94
N ALA A 31 16.43 -15.66 17.91
CA ALA A 31 17.31 -16.72 17.47
C ALA A 31 17.89 -16.30 16.10
N ASP A 32 19.16 -16.56 15.88
CA ASP A 32 19.82 -16.42 14.59
C ASP A 32 18.99 -17.22 13.58
N GLU A 33 18.07 -16.53 12.88
CA GLU A 33 17.21 -17.16 11.89
C GLU A 33 18.12 -17.65 10.78
N GLY A 34 18.28 -18.95 10.68
CA GLY A 34 19.10 -19.59 9.66
C GLY A 34 18.72 -19.06 8.26
N LYS A 35 19.68 -19.12 7.36
CA LYS A 35 19.53 -18.71 5.96
C LYS A 35 18.27 -19.34 5.31
N PRO A 36 17.31 -18.56 4.77
CA PRO A 36 16.09 -19.11 4.19
C PRO A 36 16.40 -19.99 2.97
N SER A 37 15.78 -21.14 2.88
CA SER A 37 15.94 -22.09 1.77
C SER A 37 14.82 -21.97 0.72
N THR A 38 13.72 -21.32 1.08
CA THR A 38 12.54 -21.14 0.24
C THR A 38 12.02 -19.71 0.30
N ALA A 39 11.25 -19.30 -0.72
CA ALA A 39 10.55 -18.02 -0.67
C ALA A 39 9.53 -17.95 0.49
N ALA A 40 9.00 -19.07 0.97
CA ALA A 40 8.09 -19.07 2.11
C ALA A 40 8.83 -18.67 3.40
N GLU A 41 10.04 -19.14 3.60
CA GLU A 41 10.89 -18.78 4.74
C GLU A 41 11.44 -17.35 4.65
N LEU A 42 11.66 -16.84 3.42
CA LEU A 42 12.13 -15.47 3.19
C LEU A 42 11.12 -14.41 3.65
N PHE A 43 9.83 -14.66 3.45
CA PHE A 43 8.78 -13.70 3.74
C PHE A 43 8.11 -13.94 5.09
N GLY A 44 7.66 -12.85 5.72
CA GLY A 44 6.94 -12.82 6.98
C GLY A 44 6.99 -11.42 7.60
N TYR A 45 5.91 -10.99 8.23
CA TYR A 45 5.80 -9.64 8.78
C TYR A 45 6.71 -9.38 10.00
N THR A 46 7.39 -10.41 10.50
CA THR A 46 8.42 -10.34 11.55
C THR A 46 9.80 -10.78 11.06
N LYS A 47 9.98 -10.96 9.75
CA LYS A 47 11.27 -11.30 9.14
C LYS A 47 12.02 -10.03 8.75
N ILE A 48 13.30 -9.97 9.08
CA ILE A 48 14.19 -8.88 8.70
C ILE A 48 15.53 -9.43 8.22
N TRP A 49 15.93 -9.10 7.00
CA TRP A 49 17.13 -9.61 6.34
C TRP A 49 18.10 -8.49 5.97
N ASP A 50 19.37 -8.83 5.87
CA ASP A 50 20.36 -7.95 5.24
C ASP A 50 20.29 -8.10 3.72
N VAL A 51 20.30 -6.98 3.01
CA VAL A 51 20.38 -6.90 1.56
C VAL A 51 21.55 -5.99 1.19
N GLU A 52 22.56 -6.58 0.59
CA GLU A 52 23.76 -5.86 0.12
C GLU A 52 23.71 -5.70 -1.39
N ILE A 53 23.73 -4.44 -1.84
CA ILE A 53 23.76 -4.07 -3.26
C ILE A 53 25.16 -3.59 -3.60
N ARG A 54 25.76 -4.15 -4.65
CA ARG A 54 27.05 -3.71 -5.19
C ARG A 54 26.86 -3.29 -6.63
N VAL A 55 27.29 -2.08 -6.97
CA VAL A 55 27.16 -1.50 -8.31
C VAL A 55 28.39 -0.66 -8.63
N SER A 56 28.82 -0.67 -9.89
CA SER A 56 29.90 0.21 -10.34
C SER A 56 29.47 1.70 -10.29
N GLU A 57 30.40 2.62 -10.30
CA GLU A 57 30.07 4.05 -10.35
C GLU A 57 29.28 4.42 -11.62
N GLU A 58 29.62 3.81 -12.75
CA GLU A 58 28.90 4.00 -14.01
C GLU A 58 27.47 3.41 -13.92
N GLY A 59 27.33 2.16 -13.43
CA GLY A 59 26.03 1.54 -13.20
C GLY A 59 25.16 2.36 -12.26
N TYR A 60 25.73 2.92 -11.19
CA TYR A 60 24.99 3.78 -10.28
C TYR A 60 24.49 5.07 -10.95
N ARG A 61 25.29 5.69 -11.82
CA ARG A 61 24.84 6.85 -12.62
C ARG A 61 23.73 6.48 -13.61
N THR A 62 23.82 5.29 -14.21
CA THR A 62 22.80 4.76 -15.12
C THR A 62 21.44 4.57 -14.44
N LEU A 63 21.39 4.25 -13.14
CA LEU A 63 20.11 4.09 -12.40
C LEU A 63 19.26 5.36 -12.38
N ALA A 64 19.84 6.55 -12.58
CA ALA A 64 19.09 7.80 -12.57
C ALA A 64 18.19 7.89 -13.82
N PRO A 65 16.85 8.03 -13.65
CA PRO A 65 15.97 8.16 -14.80
C PRO A 65 16.23 9.49 -15.53
N PRO A 66 15.99 9.54 -16.84
CA PRO A 66 15.98 10.78 -17.59
C PRO A 66 15.04 11.81 -16.93
N ARG A 67 15.38 13.09 -17.08
CA ARG A 67 14.50 14.17 -16.60
C ARG A 67 13.18 14.11 -17.35
N SER A 68 12.10 13.72 -16.67
CA SER A 68 10.75 13.75 -17.21
C SER A 68 9.85 14.68 -16.39
N ARG A 69 8.94 15.37 -17.06
CA ARG A 69 7.87 16.13 -16.39
C ARG A 69 6.66 15.23 -16.24
N GLY A 70 6.22 14.97 -15.01
CA GLY A 70 4.99 14.19 -14.76
C GLY A 70 5.20 12.82 -14.11
N PHE A 71 4.15 12.01 -14.17
CA PHE A 71 4.14 10.62 -13.71
C PHE A 71 4.54 9.67 -14.87
N GLY A 72 5.03 8.46 -14.54
CA GLY A 72 5.38 7.46 -15.55
C GLY A 72 6.84 7.59 -16.01
N ARG A 73 7.76 7.71 -15.04
CA ARG A 73 9.19 7.70 -15.34
C ARG A 73 9.63 6.34 -15.87
N ASP A 74 10.38 6.35 -16.95
CA ASP A 74 11.15 5.18 -17.36
C ASP A 74 12.42 5.08 -16.53
N TYR A 75 12.61 3.93 -15.90
CA TYR A 75 13.76 3.65 -15.05
C TYR A 75 14.70 2.69 -15.75
N PRO A 76 15.90 3.15 -16.15
CA PRO A 76 16.87 2.29 -16.79
C PRO A 76 17.39 1.22 -15.81
N TYR A 77 17.75 0.07 -16.35
CA TYR A 77 18.43 -0.98 -15.61
C TYR A 77 19.95 -0.79 -15.71
N ALA A 78 20.62 -1.02 -14.60
CA ALA A 78 22.07 -1.22 -14.52
C ALA A 78 22.36 -2.64 -14.07
N GLU A 79 23.51 -3.19 -14.46
CA GLU A 79 24.04 -4.43 -13.89
C GLU A 79 24.60 -4.14 -12.49
N GLY A 80 24.38 -5.09 -11.57
CA GLY A 80 24.94 -5.07 -10.23
C GLY A 80 24.97 -6.47 -9.63
N GLN A 81 25.39 -6.55 -8.38
CA GLN A 81 25.33 -7.76 -7.57
C GLN A 81 24.48 -7.52 -6.33
N VAL A 82 23.72 -8.52 -5.92
CA VAL A 82 22.91 -8.47 -4.70
C VAL A 82 23.10 -9.75 -3.90
N ALA A 83 23.47 -9.58 -2.62
CA ALA A 83 23.41 -10.64 -1.63
C ALA A 83 22.19 -10.41 -0.73
N ILE A 84 21.43 -11.46 -0.44
CA ILE A 84 20.19 -11.39 0.36
C ILE A 84 20.25 -12.46 1.44
N ALA A 85 19.96 -12.11 2.68
CA ALA A 85 19.79 -13.04 3.79
C ALA A 85 20.99 -14.02 3.94
N GLY A 86 22.21 -13.53 3.76
CA GLY A 86 23.44 -14.34 3.86
C GLY A 86 23.71 -15.29 2.68
N HIS A 87 22.92 -15.23 1.60
CA HIS A 87 23.22 -15.96 0.37
C HIS A 87 24.39 -15.33 -0.40
N ALA A 88 25.08 -16.15 -1.21
CA ALA A 88 26.11 -15.65 -2.10
C ALA A 88 25.58 -14.58 -3.05
N PRO A 89 26.39 -13.56 -3.41
CA PRO A 89 25.97 -12.52 -4.32
C PRO A 89 25.59 -13.06 -5.70
N LEU A 90 24.47 -12.61 -6.23
CA LEU A 90 24.00 -12.90 -7.58
C LEU A 90 24.18 -11.68 -8.48
N LYS A 91 24.59 -11.88 -9.73
CA LYS A 91 24.54 -10.84 -10.77
C LYS A 91 23.10 -10.58 -11.18
N VAL A 92 22.66 -9.34 -11.16
CA VAL A 92 21.26 -8.98 -11.35
C VAL A 92 21.12 -7.66 -12.14
N GLY A 93 19.94 -7.48 -12.74
CA GLY A 93 19.52 -6.17 -13.19
C GLY A 93 18.93 -5.37 -12.01
N LEU A 94 19.43 -4.16 -11.83
CA LEU A 94 18.95 -3.21 -10.81
C LEU A 94 18.30 -2.02 -11.49
N ARG A 95 17.18 -1.53 -10.97
CA ARG A 95 16.63 -0.22 -11.34
C ARG A 95 15.90 0.43 -10.17
N TYR A 96 15.76 1.74 -10.24
CA TYR A 96 14.87 2.45 -9.34
C TYR A 96 13.41 2.19 -9.68
N LYS A 97 12.51 2.48 -8.76
CA LYS A 97 11.05 2.37 -8.94
C LYS A 97 10.29 3.43 -8.15
N GLY A 98 9.02 3.57 -8.48
CA GLY A 98 8.05 4.45 -7.81
C GLY A 98 8.09 5.88 -8.34
N ASN A 99 6.96 6.57 -8.28
CA ASN A 99 6.84 7.98 -8.69
C ASN A 99 6.97 8.92 -7.48
N SER A 100 6.02 8.85 -6.55
CA SER A 100 5.99 9.70 -5.35
C SER A 100 7.15 9.37 -4.41
N SER A 101 7.42 8.09 -4.16
CA SER A 101 8.52 7.64 -3.30
C SER A 101 9.90 8.03 -3.85
N TYR A 102 10.09 7.96 -5.17
CA TYR A 102 11.33 8.42 -5.81
C TYR A 102 11.54 9.94 -5.65
N SER A 103 10.48 10.73 -5.89
CA SER A 103 10.53 12.19 -5.75
C SER A 103 10.73 12.62 -4.30
N SER A 104 10.05 11.97 -3.34
CA SER A 104 10.18 12.25 -1.91
C SER A 104 11.55 11.87 -1.34
N ALA A 105 12.26 10.95 -1.99
CA ALA A 105 13.62 10.60 -1.67
C ALA A 105 14.66 11.51 -2.36
N SER A 106 14.27 12.66 -2.92
CA SER A 106 15.21 13.63 -3.51
C SER A 106 16.28 14.03 -2.47
N GLY A 107 17.53 14.11 -2.91
CA GLY A 107 18.66 14.43 -2.02
C GLY A 107 19.16 13.27 -1.14
N THR A 108 18.57 12.07 -1.24
CA THR A 108 19.04 10.88 -0.53
C THR A 108 19.32 9.72 -1.49
N LYS A 109 20.17 8.78 -1.08
CA LYS A 109 20.40 7.53 -1.79
C LYS A 109 19.31 6.49 -1.49
N LYS A 110 18.44 6.72 -0.49
CA LYS A 110 17.37 5.81 -0.06
C LYS A 110 16.25 5.77 -1.10
N LYS A 111 16.52 5.27 -2.31
CA LYS A 111 15.55 5.05 -3.39
C LYS A 111 14.92 3.67 -3.27
N SER A 112 13.70 3.49 -3.78
CA SER A 112 13.15 2.15 -3.95
C SER A 112 13.80 1.44 -5.12
N PHE A 113 14.09 0.13 -4.97
CA PHE A 113 14.73 -0.67 -6.01
C PHE A 113 13.79 -1.77 -6.51
N LYS A 114 13.99 -2.13 -7.75
CA LYS A 114 13.54 -3.39 -8.32
C LYS A 114 14.78 -4.20 -8.71
N ILE A 115 14.83 -5.43 -8.22
CA ILE A 115 15.84 -6.43 -8.54
C ILE A 115 15.24 -7.38 -9.57
N ASP A 116 15.95 -7.64 -10.66
CA ASP A 116 15.58 -8.57 -11.71
C ASP A 116 16.67 -9.64 -11.80
N PHE A 117 16.40 -10.82 -11.26
CA PHE A 117 17.39 -11.90 -11.11
C PHE A 117 17.78 -12.53 -12.43
N ASN A 118 16.88 -12.58 -13.41
CA ASN A 118 17.14 -13.22 -14.68
C ASN A 118 17.52 -12.27 -15.83
N ARG A 119 17.75 -10.99 -15.52
CA ARG A 119 18.03 -9.99 -16.55
C ARG A 119 19.46 -10.07 -17.09
N VAL A 120 20.43 -10.40 -16.22
CA VAL A 120 21.86 -10.50 -16.58
C VAL A 120 22.23 -11.95 -16.86
N VAL A 121 21.71 -12.87 -16.06
CA VAL A 121 21.90 -14.31 -16.20
C VAL A 121 20.55 -14.94 -16.52
N ALA A 122 20.41 -15.45 -17.74
CA ALA A 122 19.15 -16.04 -18.19
C ALA A 122 18.75 -17.25 -17.32
N GLY A 123 17.48 -17.31 -16.94
CA GLY A 123 16.93 -18.39 -16.11
C GLY A 123 17.33 -18.33 -14.63
N GLN A 124 18.13 -17.34 -14.20
CA GLN A 124 18.51 -17.21 -12.80
C GLN A 124 17.30 -16.77 -11.94
N GLU A 125 17.17 -17.43 -10.81
CA GLU A 125 16.15 -17.14 -9.79
C GLU A 125 16.80 -17.06 -8.41
N PHE A 126 16.14 -16.37 -7.49
CA PHE A 126 16.47 -16.38 -6.07
C PHE A 126 15.32 -17.02 -5.31
N LEU A 127 15.50 -18.22 -4.79
CA LEU A 127 14.48 -19.00 -4.07
C LEU A 127 13.16 -19.13 -4.88
N GLY A 128 13.23 -19.32 -6.20
CA GLY A 128 12.08 -19.37 -7.10
C GLY A 128 11.50 -18.02 -7.48
N LEU A 129 12.14 -16.92 -7.09
CA LEU A 129 11.73 -15.55 -7.44
C LEU A 129 12.56 -15.04 -8.63
N THR A 130 11.91 -14.59 -9.68
CA THR A 130 12.59 -13.93 -10.82
C THR A 130 12.81 -12.44 -10.58
N LYS A 131 12.01 -11.81 -9.70
CA LYS A 131 12.08 -10.38 -9.36
C LYS A 131 11.70 -10.14 -7.90
N LEU A 132 12.27 -9.06 -7.34
CA LEU A 132 11.98 -8.61 -5.98
C LEU A 132 11.90 -7.09 -5.93
N ASN A 133 11.03 -6.53 -5.08
CA ASN A 133 10.93 -5.11 -4.85
C ASN A 133 11.45 -4.75 -3.45
N LEU A 134 12.23 -3.68 -3.36
CA LEU A 134 12.65 -3.04 -2.11
C LEU A 134 12.01 -1.65 -2.06
N ASN A 135 10.95 -1.51 -1.26
CA ASN A 135 10.24 -0.25 -1.07
C ASN A 135 10.89 0.53 0.08
N ASN A 136 11.28 1.77 -0.18
CA ASN A 136 12.09 2.58 0.74
C ASN A 136 11.35 3.15 1.95
N ASN A 137 10.05 2.96 2.07
CA ASN A 137 9.19 3.42 3.17
C ASN A 137 9.29 4.92 3.52
N ILE A 138 9.89 5.75 2.67
CA ILE A 138 10.17 7.16 2.97
C ILE A 138 8.90 7.99 3.25
N LEU A 139 7.76 7.52 2.75
CA LEU A 139 6.45 8.13 2.97
C LEU A 139 5.67 7.49 4.13
N ASP A 140 6.23 6.49 4.79
CA ASP A 140 5.58 5.80 5.91
C ASP A 140 6.41 5.94 7.21
N PRO A 141 6.05 6.85 8.12
CA PRO A 141 6.76 7.01 9.38
C PRO A 141 6.65 5.77 10.29
N SER A 142 5.62 4.93 10.12
CA SER A 142 5.51 3.67 10.87
C SER A 142 6.39 2.56 10.32
N GLN A 143 6.82 2.64 9.06
CA GLN A 143 7.53 1.58 8.32
C GLN A 143 6.74 0.26 8.17
N ALA A 144 5.46 0.21 8.58
CA ALA A 144 4.68 -1.03 8.72
C ALA A 144 3.38 -1.10 7.89
N ARG A 145 2.88 0.04 7.37
CA ARG A 145 1.55 0.08 6.71
C ARG A 145 1.42 -0.91 5.57
N GLU A 146 2.41 -0.96 4.71
CA GLU A 146 2.39 -1.86 3.55
C GLU A 146 2.38 -3.32 3.97
N THR A 147 3.24 -3.70 4.92
CA THR A 147 3.33 -5.05 5.46
C THR A 147 2.04 -5.48 6.17
N LEU A 148 1.49 -4.63 7.03
CA LEU A 148 0.22 -4.90 7.72
C LEU A 148 -0.93 -5.07 6.74
N ALA A 149 -1.05 -4.16 5.76
CA ALA A 149 -2.12 -4.23 4.79
C ALA A 149 -2.05 -5.51 3.94
N PHE A 150 -0.90 -5.84 3.36
CA PHE A 150 -0.75 -7.09 2.60
C PHE A 150 -1.05 -8.33 3.45
N GLN A 151 -0.62 -8.35 4.73
CA GLN A 151 -0.94 -9.45 5.64
C GLN A 151 -2.45 -9.58 5.84
N MET A 152 -3.19 -8.47 5.98
CA MET A 152 -4.64 -8.50 6.15
C MET A 152 -5.38 -9.04 4.92
N PHE A 153 -4.90 -8.70 3.71
CA PHE A 153 -5.43 -9.32 2.49
C PHE A 153 -5.19 -10.83 2.46
N THR A 154 -4.00 -11.27 2.86
CA THR A 154 -3.66 -12.70 2.98
C THR A 154 -4.56 -13.40 4.02
N ASP A 155 -4.77 -12.81 5.18
CA ASP A 155 -5.61 -13.37 6.26
C ASP A 155 -7.07 -13.57 5.82
N MET A 156 -7.55 -12.72 4.92
CA MET A 156 -8.88 -12.86 4.32
C MET A 156 -8.92 -13.84 3.15
N GLY A 157 -7.82 -14.53 2.85
CA GLY A 157 -7.72 -15.50 1.76
C GLY A 157 -7.70 -14.87 0.36
N LEU A 158 -7.38 -13.57 0.25
CA LEU A 158 -7.21 -12.92 -1.05
C LEU A 158 -5.77 -13.08 -1.55
N PRO A 159 -5.56 -13.24 -2.85
CA PRO A 159 -4.23 -13.18 -3.44
C PRO A 159 -3.53 -11.88 -3.06
N SER A 160 -2.38 -11.96 -2.41
CA SER A 160 -1.66 -10.80 -1.88
C SER A 160 -0.15 -11.02 -1.95
N CYS A 161 0.62 -9.93 -2.03
CA CYS A 161 2.07 -10.00 -1.99
C CYS A 161 2.56 -10.37 -0.60
N ARG A 162 3.51 -11.30 -0.52
CA ARG A 162 4.26 -11.57 0.69
C ARG A 162 5.27 -10.45 0.92
N THR A 163 5.55 -10.14 2.18
CA THR A 163 6.50 -9.11 2.57
C THR A 163 7.46 -9.59 3.64
N ALA A 164 8.64 -8.96 3.71
CA ALA A 164 9.57 -9.01 4.82
C ALA A 164 10.22 -7.63 4.96
N PHE A 165 10.94 -7.38 6.04
CA PHE A 165 11.76 -6.19 6.16
C PHE A 165 13.19 -6.45 5.67
N ALA A 166 13.88 -5.39 5.25
CA ALA A 166 15.27 -5.46 4.82
C ALA A 166 16.09 -4.29 5.33
N ARG A 167 17.23 -4.58 5.93
CA ARG A 167 18.31 -3.62 6.15
C ARG A 167 19.09 -3.55 4.86
N VAL A 168 18.98 -2.44 4.12
CA VAL A 168 19.61 -2.32 2.80
C VAL A 168 20.91 -1.54 2.91
N TYR A 169 21.95 -2.12 2.34
CA TYR A 169 23.28 -1.54 2.21
C TYR A 169 23.63 -1.41 0.73
N ILE A 170 24.41 -0.37 0.39
CA ILE A 170 24.91 -0.17 -0.96
C ILE A 170 26.42 0.12 -0.96
N GLN A 171 27.11 -0.53 -1.87
CA GLN A 171 28.51 -0.24 -2.23
C GLN A 171 28.53 0.26 -3.69
N VAL A 172 28.99 1.49 -3.90
CA VAL A 172 29.14 2.11 -5.22
C VAL A 172 30.63 2.22 -5.55
N GLY A 173 31.10 1.41 -6.50
CA GLY A 173 32.53 1.25 -6.79
C GLY A 173 33.21 0.22 -5.89
N ALA A 174 34.32 -0.38 -6.37
CA ALA A 174 34.98 -1.50 -5.72
C ALA A 174 35.61 -1.14 -4.36
N ASP A 175 36.21 0.06 -4.27
CA ASP A 175 37.03 0.45 -3.11
C ASP A 175 36.22 1.18 -2.02
N LYS A 176 34.90 1.26 -2.14
CA LYS A 176 34.07 2.01 -1.19
C LYS A 176 33.41 1.09 -0.16
N LYS A 177 33.20 1.61 1.04
CA LYS A 177 32.51 0.89 2.13
C LYS A 177 31.03 0.72 1.84
N ASN A 178 30.44 -0.35 2.32
CA ASN A 178 28.99 -0.52 2.40
C ASN A 178 28.36 0.61 3.20
N GLU A 179 27.43 1.34 2.57
CA GLU A 179 26.66 2.41 3.20
C GLU A 179 25.26 1.90 3.56
N TYR A 180 24.85 2.03 4.81
CA TYR A 180 23.50 1.71 5.23
C TYR A 180 22.50 2.73 4.68
N LEU A 181 21.58 2.30 3.82
CA LEU A 181 20.55 3.16 3.25
C LEU A 181 19.33 3.32 4.16
N GLY A 182 19.08 2.37 5.04
CA GLY A 182 17.95 2.36 5.96
C GLY A 182 17.13 1.07 5.91
N LEU A 183 15.97 1.12 6.57
CA LEU A 183 14.99 0.04 6.56
C LEU A 183 14.11 0.14 5.31
N TYR A 184 13.86 -1.00 4.66
CA TYR A 184 12.99 -1.18 3.50
C TYR A 184 11.93 -2.25 3.77
N THR A 185 10.82 -2.19 3.05
CA THR A 185 9.93 -3.35 2.89
C THR A 185 10.31 -4.10 1.62
N MET A 186 10.66 -5.36 1.79
CA MET A 186 10.84 -6.33 0.72
C MET A 186 9.46 -6.83 0.30
N VAL A 187 9.09 -6.69 -0.98
CA VAL A 187 7.76 -7.00 -1.48
C VAL A 187 7.86 -7.96 -2.66
N GLU A 188 7.12 -9.06 -2.59
CA GLU A 188 6.99 -10.02 -3.68
C GLU A 188 6.51 -9.34 -4.97
N GLN A 189 7.03 -9.75 -6.11
CA GLN A 189 6.60 -9.23 -7.41
C GLN A 189 5.38 -9.99 -7.92
N VAL A 190 4.32 -9.26 -8.28
CA VAL A 190 3.19 -9.84 -9.02
C VAL A 190 3.64 -10.13 -10.45
N ASN A 191 3.76 -11.41 -10.78
CA ASN A 191 4.21 -11.95 -12.07
C ASN A 191 3.75 -13.41 -12.21
N SER A 192 4.21 -14.14 -13.22
CA SER A 192 3.85 -15.55 -13.45
C SER A 192 4.18 -16.47 -12.26
N ALA A 193 5.28 -16.23 -11.52
CA ALA A 193 5.62 -17.00 -10.31
C ALA A 193 4.59 -16.77 -9.19
N PHE A 194 4.20 -15.49 -8.96
CA PHE A 194 3.13 -15.14 -8.04
C PHE A 194 1.81 -15.85 -8.41
N LEU A 195 1.42 -15.78 -9.71
CA LEU A 195 0.19 -16.41 -10.18
C LEU A 195 0.22 -17.93 -10.00
N LYS A 196 1.35 -18.57 -10.34
CA LYS A 196 1.54 -20.02 -10.13
C LYS A 196 1.33 -20.42 -8.68
N GLY A 197 1.84 -19.63 -7.74
CA GLY A 197 1.71 -19.90 -6.31
C GLY A 197 0.30 -19.70 -5.74
N ARG A 198 -0.58 -18.89 -6.40
CA ARG A 198 -1.95 -18.59 -5.91
C ARG A 198 -3.04 -19.27 -6.72
N PHE A 199 -2.82 -19.50 -8.00
CA PHE A 199 -3.81 -20.05 -8.93
C PHE A 199 -3.39 -21.39 -9.55
N GLY A 200 -2.24 -21.97 -9.11
CA GLY A 200 -1.70 -23.20 -9.67
C GLY A 200 -1.10 -23.05 -11.07
N THR A 201 -1.27 -21.90 -11.72
CA THR A 201 -0.78 -21.62 -13.07
C THR A 201 -0.27 -20.19 -13.18
N GLY A 202 0.82 -20.01 -13.93
CA GLY A 202 1.32 -18.68 -14.31
C GLY A 202 0.73 -18.16 -15.63
N LYS A 203 -0.17 -18.93 -16.24
CA LYS A 203 -0.79 -18.60 -17.54
C LYS A 203 -2.12 -17.89 -17.32
N GLY A 204 -2.43 -16.91 -18.18
CA GLY A 204 -3.62 -16.07 -18.10
C GLY A 204 -3.23 -14.61 -18.31
N LEU A 205 -4.22 -13.75 -18.44
CA LEU A 205 -4.01 -12.33 -18.65
C LEU A 205 -3.87 -11.61 -17.30
N LEU A 206 -2.67 -11.14 -16.99
CA LEU A 206 -2.41 -10.26 -15.85
C LEU A 206 -2.34 -8.81 -16.35
N LEU A 207 -3.18 -7.96 -15.83
CA LEU A 207 -3.25 -6.54 -16.16
C LEU A 207 -2.90 -5.68 -14.95
N LYS A 208 -2.24 -4.55 -15.20
CA LYS A 208 -2.07 -3.48 -14.23
C LYS A 208 -2.83 -2.25 -14.70
N PRO A 209 -4.04 -1.98 -14.17
CA PRO A 209 -4.79 -0.79 -14.52
C PRO A 209 -4.04 0.49 -14.15
N GLU A 210 -4.09 1.48 -15.03
CA GLU A 210 -3.50 2.79 -14.84
C GLU A 210 -4.61 3.85 -14.91
N ARG A 211 -5.05 4.33 -13.74
CA ARG A 211 -6.15 5.31 -13.57
C ARG A 211 -7.49 4.87 -14.14
N ASN A 212 -7.76 3.58 -14.06
CA ASN A 212 -8.98 2.99 -14.56
C ASN A 212 -9.57 2.01 -13.56
N ASN A 213 -10.71 2.34 -12.98
CA ASN A 213 -11.46 1.51 -12.03
C ASN A 213 -12.94 1.38 -12.41
N SER A 214 -13.32 1.90 -13.58
CA SER A 214 -14.72 1.95 -14.02
C SER A 214 -15.04 0.96 -15.13
N PHE A 215 -14.02 0.36 -15.73
CA PHE A 215 -14.15 -0.51 -16.91
C PHE A 215 -14.94 0.16 -18.05
N PRO A 216 -14.52 1.36 -18.53
CA PRO A 216 -15.21 2.02 -19.61
C PRO A 216 -15.09 1.18 -20.89
N TYR A 217 -16.16 1.14 -21.69
CA TYR A 217 -16.10 0.59 -23.01
C TYR A 217 -15.42 1.59 -23.95
N LEU A 218 -14.29 1.18 -24.54
CA LEU A 218 -13.46 2.03 -25.39
C LEU A 218 -13.54 1.64 -26.88
N GLY A 219 -14.48 0.76 -27.24
CA GLY A 219 -14.65 0.25 -28.60
C GLY A 219 -14.09 -1.17 -28.80
N GLU A 220 -14.06 -1.62 -30.06
CA GLU A 220 -13.71 -3.00 -30.44
C GLU A 220 -12.21 -3.22 -30.70
N SER A 221 -11.37 -2.22 -30.46
CA SER A 221 -9.93 -2.32 -30.69
C SER A 221 -9.16 -2.47 -29.39
N TRP A 222 -8.43 -3.56 -29.22
CA TRP A 222 -7.54 -3.75 -28.06
C TRP A 222 -6.57 -2.60 -27.88
N LYS A 223 -6.11 -1.96 -28.96
CA LYS A 223 -5.17 -0.85 -28.92
C LYS A 223 -5.67 0.32 -28.04
N ASP A 224 -6.98 0.53 -27.97
CA ASP A 224 -7.58 1.60 -27.17
C ASP A 224 -7.53 1.30 -25.68
N TYR A 225 -7.40 0.01 -25.30
CA TYR A 225 -7.33 -0.47 -23.92
C TYR A 225 -5.90 -0.56 -23.36
N GLU A 226 -4.88 -0.76 -24.21
CA GLU A 226 -3.50 -1.07 -23.78
C GLU A 226 -2.90 -0.03 -22.82
N SER A 227 -3.20 1.26 -23.01
CA SER A 227 -2.69 2.32 -22.16
C SER A 227 -3.35 2.36 -20.77
N SER A 228 -4.59 1.87 -20.68
CA SER A 228 -5.37 1.82 -19.43
C SER A 228 -5.24 0.50 -18.70
N TYR A 229 -4.95 -0.59 -19.42
CA TYR A 229 -4.82 -1.96 -18.91
C TYR A 229 -3.50 -2.58 -19.34
N VAL A 230 -2.40 -2.12 -18.75
CA VAL A 230 -1.04 -2.52 -19.16
C VAL A 230 -0.81 -4.01 -18.90
N PRO A 231 -0.66 -4.86 -19.93
CA PRO A 231 -0.40 -6.29 -19.76
C PRO A 231 0.95 -6.56 -19.05
N LYS A 232 0.96 -7.57 -18.19
CA LYS A 232 2.16 -8.06 -17.46
C LYS A 232 2.51 -9.51 -17.75
N THR A 233 1.65 -10.20 -18.49
CA THR A 233 1.85 -11.53 -19.06
C THR A 233 1.62 -11.48 -20.56
N GLU A 234 1.91 -12.58 -21.25
CA GLU A 234 1.48 -12.74 -22.64
C GLU A 234 -0.04 -12.63 -22.76
N THR A 235 -0.49 -12.09 -23.86
CA THR A 235 -1.90 -11.83 -24.13
C THR A 235 -2.34 -12.50 -25.43
N SER A 236 -3.64 -12.66 -25.62
CA SER A 236 -4.23 -13.26 -26.83
C SER A 236 -5.55 -12.57 -27.19
N PRO A 237 -6.01 -12.69 -28.45
CA PRO A 237 -7.30 -12.15 -28.86
C PRO A 237 -8.47 -12.59 -27.97
N GLU A 238 -8.47 -13.82 -27.48
CA GLU A 238 -9.49 -14.35 -26.57
C GLU A 238 -9.59 -13.52 -25.28
N PHE A 239 -8.44 -13.21 -24.67
CA PHE A 239 -8.40 -12.39 -23.46
C PHE A 239 -8.78 -10.93 -23.73
N HIS A 240 -8.38 -10.39 -24.89
CA HIS A 240 -8.75 -9.04 -25.31
C HIS A 240 -10.27 -8.93 -25.45
N ASN A 241 -10.86 -9.88 -26.17
CA ASN A 241 -12.31 -9.94 -26.38
C ASN A 241 -13.07 -10.03 -25.06
N ARG A 242 -12.59 -10.88 -24.13
CA ARG A 242 -13.23 -11.02 -22.80
C ARG A 242 -13.20 -9.73 -21.98
N LEU A 243 -12.11 -8.96 -22.03
CA LEU A 243 -12.04 -7.66 -21.36
C LEU A 243 -12.94 -6.62 -22.04
N MET A 244 -12.97 -6.57 -23.38
CA MET A 244 -13.82 -5.65 -24.13
C MET A 244 -15.30 -5.97 -23.90
N GLU A 245 -15.68 -7.25 -23.94
CA GLU A 245 -17.02 -7.73 -23.59
C GLU A 245 -17.43 -7.33 -22.16
N PHE A 246 -16.55 -7.55 -21.18
CA PHE A 246 -16.80 -7.13 -19.81
C PHE A 246 -16.96 -5.61 -19.69
N SER A 247 -16.10 -4.83 -20.34
CA SER A 247 -16.18 -3.38 -20.34
C SER A 247 -17.50 -2.89 -20.97
N ARG A 248 -17.90 -3.48 -22.09
CA ARG A 248 -19.19 -3.18 -22.72
C ARG A 248 -20.36 -3.54 -21.80
N PHE A 249 -20.30 -4.72 -21.18
CA PHE A 249 -21.32 -5.17 -20.23
C PHE A 249 -21.48 -4.22 -19.05
N VAL A 250 -20.36 -3.78 -18.44
CA VAL A 250 -20.37 -2.80 -17.34
C VAL A 250 -20.93 -1.45 -17.79
N GLU A 251 -20.66 -1.04 -19.03
CA GLU A 251 -21.04 0.28 -19.56
C GLU A 251 -22.47 0.32 -20.06
N GLU A 252 -22.92 -0.68 -20.81
CA GLU A 252 -24.11 -0.61 -21.68
C GLU A 252 -25.28 -1.48 -21.22
N SER A 253 -25.08 -2.59 -20.46
CA SER A 253 -26.19 -3.44 -20.01
C SER A 253 -27.18 -2.66 -19.14
N ASP A 254 -28.46 -2.98 -19.21
CA ASP A 254 -29.43 -2.46 -18.27
C ASP A 254 -29.22 -3.01 -16.85
N ASP A 255 -29.88 -2.44 -15.83
CA ASP A 255 -29.65 -2.81 -14.44
C ASP A 255 -30.14 -4.24 -14.12
N LYS A 256 -31.13 -4.78 -14.87
CA LYS A 256 -31.63 -6.13 -14.70
C LYS A 256 -30.64 -7.15 -15.27
N ASP A 257 -30.24 -6.97 -16.52
CA ASP A 257 -29.26 -7.82 -17.19
C ASP A 257 -27.94 -7.83 -16.41
N PHE A 258 -27.48 -6.65 -15.94
CA PHE A 258 -26.29 -6.55 -15.13
C PHE A 258 -26.41 -7.38 -13.84
N ALA A 259 -27.52 -7.28 -13.11
CA ALA A 259 -27.70 -8.00 -11.86
C ALA A 259 -27.76 -9.51 -12.03
N GLU A 260 -28.37 -9.99 -13.13
CA GLU A 260 -28.51 -11.40 -13.44
C GLU A 260 -27.18 -12.04 -13.92
N ASN A 261 -26.35 -11.30 -14.68
CA ASN A 261 -25.24 -11.86 -15.40
C ASN A 261 -23.84 -11.45 -14.92
N ILE A 262 -23.69 -10.49 -13.99
CA ILE A 262 -22.38 -10.03 -13.48
C ILE A 262 -21.56 -11.18 -12.87
N ALA A 263 -22.20 -12.17 -12.26
CA ALA A 263 -21.51 -13.34 -11.67
C ALA A 263 -20.81 -14.23 -12.73
N GLY A 264 -21.11 -14.07 -14.01
CA GLY A 264 -20.39 -14.69 -15.11
C GLY A 264 -19.02 -14.05 -15.38
N TYR A 265 -18.79 -12.84 -14.91
CA TYR A 265 -17.53 -12.10 -15.09
C TYR A 265 -16.68 -12.00 -13.83
N VAL A 266 -17.30 -11.99 -12.65
CA VAL A 266 -16.60 -11.80 -11.38
C VAL A 266 -17.09 -12.77 -10.33
N ASP A 267 -16.24 -13.10 -9.36
CA ASP A 267 -16.69 -13.68 -8.09
C ASP A 267 -17.12 -12.54 -7.17
N ILE A 268 -18.44 -12.45 -6.92
CA ILE A 268 -19.01 -11.36 -6.12
C ILE A 268 -18.46 -11.40 -4.69
N SER A 269 -18.31 -12.57 -4.07
CA SER A 269 -17.81 -12.67 -2.70
C SER A 269 -16.36 -12.23 -2.62
N GLU A 270 -15.51 -12.62 -3.57
CA GLU A 270 -14.10 -12.18 -3.65
C GLU A 270 -14.00 -10.66 -3.85
N LEU A 271 -14.76 -10.09 -4.79
CA LEU A 271 -14.73 -8.65 -5.06
C LEU A 271 -15.28 -7.84 -3.88
N MET A 272 -16.32 -8.31 -3.19
CA MET A 272 -16.85 -7.65 -2.00
C MET A 272 -15.87 -7.73 -0.83
N LYS A 273 -15.18 -8.85 -0.67
CA LYS A 273 -14.09 -9.01 0.31
C LYS A 273 -12.93 -8.05 0.03
N PHE A 274 -12.48 -7.96 -1.22
CA PHE A 274 -11.46 -7.00 -1.66
C PHE A 274 -11.88 -5.55 -1.38
N THR A 275 -13.13 -5.20 -1.70
CA THR A 275 -13.71 -3.88 -1.47
C THR A 275 -13.81 -3.55 0.02
N ALA A 276 -14.27 -4.50 0.84
CA ALA A 276 -14.40 -4.34 2.29
C ALA A 276 -13.05 -4.07 2.97
N LEU A 277 -12.00 -4.79 2.59
CA LEU A 277 -10.65 -4.54 3.11
C LEU A 277 -10.15 -3.13 2.75
N HIS A 278 -10.30 -2.71 1.50
CA HIS A 278 -9.94 -1.35 1.10
C HIS A 278 -10.74 -0.29 1.87
N ALA A 279 -12.04 -0.53 2.09
CA ALA A 279 -12.89 0.37 2.86
C ALA A 279 -12.47 0.45 4.33
N VAL A 280 -12.30 -0.68 5.01
CA VAL A 280 -11.88 -0.74 6.42
C VAL A 280 -10.51 -0.08 6.61
N LEU A 281 -9.55 -0.35 5.72
CA LEU A 281 -8.21 0.24 5.73
C LEU A 281 -8.18 1.71 5.27
N SER A 282 -9.30 2.29 4.87
CA SER A 282 -9.38 3.64 4.28
C SER A 282 -8.34 3.85 3.17
N HIS A 283 -8.19 2.85 2.29
CA HIS A 283 -7.23 2.89 1.19
C HIS A 283 -7.83 3.59 -0.03
N LEU A 284 -7.74 4.91 -0.08
CA LEU A 284 -8.32 5.73 -1.15
C LEU A 284 -7.36 5.98 -2.33
N ASP A 285 -6.09 5.60 -2.21
CA ASP A 285 -5.13 5.59 -3.33
C ASP A 285 -5.21 4.25 -4.09
N SER A 286 -6.42 3.79 -4.40
CA SER A 286 -6.69 2.43 -4.86
C SER A 286 -7.84 2.38 -5.87
N PHE A 287 -8.35 1.17 -6.09
CA PHE A 287 -9.56 0.88 -6.84
C PHE A 287 -10.77 1.74 -6.43
N LEU A 288 -10.92 2.06 -5.13
CA LEU A 288 -12.07 2.83 -4.62
C LEU A 288 -12.16 4.27 -5.16
N LEU A 289 -11.03 4.89 -5.52
CA LEU A 289 -11.02 6.30 -5.91
C LEU A 289 -10.15 6.61 -7.12
N ARG A 290 -8.92 6.09 -7.17
CA ARG A 290 -7.89 6.54 -8.13
C ARG A 290 -7.73 5.66 -9.36
N GLY A 291 -8.28 4.47 -9.36
CA GLY A 291 -8.21 3.53 -10.46
C GLY A 291 -6.81 2.97 -10.73
N HIS A 292 -5.96 2.89 -9.71
CA HIS A 292 -4.65 2.25 -9.77
C HIS A 292 -4.34 1.53 -8.44
N ASN A 293 -3.11 1.05 -8.28
CA ASN A 293 -2.65 0.31 -7.11
C ASN A 293 -3.41 -1.01 -6.88
N PHE A 294 -3.75 -1.67 -7.96
CA PHE A 294 -4.26 -3.03 -7.97
C PHE A 294 -3.87 -3.72 -9.28
N TYR A 295 -4.01 -5.03 -9.30
CA TYR A 295 -3.91 -5.86 -10.50
C TYR A 295 -5.24 -6.54 -10.76
N ILE A 296 -5.47 -6.90 -12.02
CA ILE A 296 -6.58 -7.73 -12.47
C ILE A 296 -5.99 -8.95 -13.15
N TYR A 297 -6.50 -10.12 -12.83
CA TYR A 297 -6.09 -11.37 -13.45
C TYR A 297 -7.29 -12.11 -14.01
N LEU A 298 -7.18 -12.55 -15.25
CA LEU A 298 -8.13 -13.39 -15.95
C LEU A 298 -7.47 -14.74 -16.25
N PRO A 299 -7.73 -15.79 -15.43
CA PRO A 299 -7.27 -17.14 -15.73
C PRO A 299 -8.03 -17.75 -16.91
N ARG A 300 -7.39 -18.70 -17.60
CA ARG A 300 -8.09 -19.47 -18.65
C ARG A 300 -9.17 -20.40 -18.08
N SER A 301 -9.04 -20.81 -16.82
CA SER A 301 -9.84 -21.91 -16.25
C SER A 301 -11.30 -21.58 -16.02
N ASN A 302 -11.64 -20.33 -15.65
CA ASN A 302 -13.01 -19.96 -15.28
C ASN A 302 -13.53 -18.68 -15.98
N GLY A 303 -12.69 -17.95 -16.72
CA GLY A 303 -13.07 -16.75 -17.44
C GLY A 303 -13.56 -15.58 -16.55
N LYS A 304 -13.28 -15.63 -15.24
CA LYS A 304 -13.66 -14.58 -14.30
C LYS A 304 -12.47 -13.72 -13.92
N PHE A 305 -12.71 -12.43 -13.73
CA PHE A 305 -11.72 -11.49 -13.29
C PHE A 305 -11.50 -11.57 -11.77
N HIS A 306 -10.21 -11.57 -11.36
CA HIS A 306 -9.76 -11.55 -9.97
C HIS A 306 -8.99 -10.26 -9.69
N TRP A 307 -9.13 -9.69 -8.49
CA TRP A 307 -8.47 -8.46 -8.07
C TRP A 307 -7.43 -8.73 -6.97
N PHE A 308 -6.24 -8.13 -7.08
CA PHE A 308 -5.25 -8.15 -6.00
C PHE A 308 -4.76 -6.76 -5.67
N PRO A 309 -4.42 -6.50 -4.38
CA PRO A 309 -3.88 -5.22 -3.94
C PRO A 309 -2.44 -5.02 -4.44
N TRP A 310 -2.09 -3.78 -4.70
CA TRP A 310 -0.74 -3.34 -4.99
C TRP A 310 -0.48 -1.96 -4.39
N ASP A 311 0.78 -1.65 -3.97
CA ASP A 311 1.21 -0.36 -3.43
C ASP A 311 0.28 0.17 -2.33
N VAL A 312 0.06 -0.66 -1.30
CA VAL A 312 -0.88 -0.40 -0.21
C VAL A 312 -0.30 0.50 0.90
N ASN A 313 0.79 1.20 0.64
CA ASN A 313 1.47 2.07 1.59
C ASN A 313 0.66 3.33 1.99
N SER A 314 -0.41 3.63 1.25
CA SER A 314 -1.35 4.72 1.53
C SER A 314 -2.61 4.28 2.30
N THR A 315 -2.62 3.06 2.83
CA THR A 315 -3.64 2.58 3.77
C THR A 315 -3.60 3.32 5.11
N PHE A 316 -4.55 3.04 5.98
CA PHE A 316 -4.69 3.62 7.31
C PHE A 316 -4.80 5.16 7.24
N ALA A 317 -5.70 5.65 6.39
CA ALA A 317 -5.95 7.08 6.13
C ALA A 317 -4.71 7.85 5.64
N GLY A 318 -3.86 7.20 4.86
CA GLY A 318 -2.59 7.77 4.40
C GLY A 318 -2.63 8.55 3.09
N HIS A 319 -3.79 8.68 2.42
CA HIS A 319 -3.89 9.32 1.10
C HIS A 319 -4.27 10.80 1.19
N ARG A 320 -3.28 11.69 1.06
CA ARG A 320 -3.42 13.15 1.31
C ARG A 320 -4.46 13.89 0.47
N SER A 321 -4.71 13.46 -0.75
CA SER A 321 -5.62 14.16 -1.66
C SER A 321 -7.06 13.64 -1.63
N ALA A 322 -7.38 12.75 -0.69
CA ALA A 322 -8.70 12.15 -0.56
C ALA A 322 -9.47 12.62 0.68
N GLY A 323 -9.15 13.79 1.19
CA GLY A 323 -9.73 14.35 2.42
C GLY A 323 -8.72 14.40 3.57
N SER A 324 -9.10 15.02 4.69
CA SER A 324 -8.29 15.03 5.91
C SER A 324 -8.14 13.64 6.51
N ALA A 325 -7.15 13.44 7.39
CA ALA A 325 -7.00 12.17 8.09
C ALA A 325 -8.25 11.80 8.91
N ALA A 326 -8.89 12.79 9.55
CA ALA A 326 -10.13 12.59 10.28
C ALA A 326 -11.28 12.13 9.37
N GLN A 327 -11.44 12.75 8.19
CA GLN A 327 -12.43 12.32 7.19
C GLN A 327 -12.14 10.89 6.72
N GLN A 328 -10.90 10.56 6.41
CA GLN A 328 -10.55 9.20 5.98
C GLN A 328 -10.73 8.16 7.09
N MET A 329 -10.47 8.49 8.36
CA MET A 329 -10.79 7.60 9.49
C MET A 329 -12.29 7.42 9.69
N ASN A 330 -13.10 8.40 9.28
CA ASN A 330 -14.57 8.31 9.24
C ASN A 330 -15.11 7.94 7.85
N LEU A 331 -14.31 7.28 7.00
CA LEU A 331 -14.77 6.86 5.67
C LEU A 331 -16.06 6.04 5.75
N SER A 332 -17.02 6.37 4.91
CA SER A 332 -18.29 5.63 4.80
C SER A 332 -18.02 4.16 4.48
N ILE A 333 -18.67 3.26 5.23
CA ILE A 333 -18.64 1.83 4.91
C ILE A 333 -19.74 1.46 3.91
N SER A 334 -20.80 2.24 3.79
CA SER A 334 -21.87 1.99 2.81
C SER A 334 -21.51 2.50 1.41
N GLN A 335 -20.72 3.57 1.33
CA GLN A 335 -20.25 4.15 0.08
C GLN A 335 -18.78 4.62 0.20
N PRO A 336 -17.81 3.69 0.26
CA PRO A 336 -16.39 4.04 0.41
C PRO A 336 -15.72 4.48 -0.91
N TYR A 337 -16.48 4.60 -1.98
CA TYR A 337 -16.05 4.89 -3.36
C TYR A 337 -16.80 6.09 -3.92
N THR A 338 -16.35 6.60 -5.05
CA THR A 338 -17.09 7.63 -5.82
C THR A 338 -17.99 6.98 -6.87
N ASP A 339 -19.07 7.62 -7.26
CA ASP A 339 -19.98 7.13 -8.28
C ASP A 339 -19.31 6.92 -9.65
N SER A 340 -18.15 7.55 -9.86
CA SER A 340 -17.33 7.30 -11.05
C SER A 340 -16.74 5.89 -11.12
N VAL A 341 -16.73 5.13 -10.00
CA VAL A 341 -16.36 3.71 -9.99
C VAL A 341 -17.58 2.87 -10.39
N LYS A 342 -17.95 2.95 -11.67
CA LYS A 342 -19.21 2.44 -12.23
C LYS A 342 -19.47 0.98 -11.87
N LEU A 343 -18.45 0.12 -11.95
CA LEU A 343 -18.57 -1.30 -11.59
C LEU A 343 -19.07 -1.47 -10.15
N LEU A 344 -18.43 -0.83 -9.15
CA LEU A 344 -18.87 -0.92 -7.77
C LEU A 344 -20.22 -0.27 -7.55
N ALA A 345 -20.48 0.89 -8.14
CA ALA A 345 -21.75 1.59 -8.01
C ALA A 345 -22.92 0.72 -8.49
N ARG A 346 -22.76 -0.03 -9.58
CA ARG A 346 -23.76 -0.97 -10.11
C ARG A 346 -23.87 -2.22 -9.23
N ILE A 347 -22.77 -2.86 -8.85
CA ILE A 347 -22.79 -4.06 -7.99
C ILE A 347 -23.48 -3.75 -6.65
N MET A 348 -23.20 -2.62 -6.05
CA MET A 348 -23.77 -2.23 -4.75
C MET A 348 -25.27 -1.89 -4.80
N LYS A 349 -25.88 -1.76 -5.97
CA LYS A 349 -27.34 -1.73 -6.14
C LYS A 349 -27.98 -3.11 -6.01
N ILE A 350 -27.21 -4.19 -6.25
CA ILE A 350 -27.69 -5.57 -6.13
C ILE A 350 -27.79 -5.93 -4.64
N LYS A 351 -28.99 -6.23 -4.16
CA LYS A 351 -29.26 -6.50 -2.74
C LYS A 351 -28.38 -7.63 -2.18
N SER A 352 -28.23 -8.73 -2.89
CA SER A 352 -27.39 -9.87 -2.45
C SER A 352 -25.90 -9.51 -2.36
N ALA A 353 -25.39 -8.72 -3.29
CA ALA A 353 -24.01 -8.25 -3.26
C ALA A 353 -23.76 -7.29 -2.10
N ARG A 354 -24.71 -6.42 -1.77
CA ARG A 354 -24.64 -5.53 -0.60
C ARG A 354 -24.62 -6.32 0.69
N VAL A 355 -25.49 -7.31 0.84
CA VAL A 355 -25.49 -8.20 2.02
C VAL A 355 -24.17 -8.94 2.15
N GLU A 356 -23.61 -9.44 1.05
CA GLU A 356 -22.29 -10.08 1.06
C GLU A 356 -21.18 -9.09 1.44
N TYR A 357 -21.22 -7.85 0.94
CA TYR A 357 -20.27 -6.81 1.32
C TYR A 357 -20.32 -6.50 2.83
N GLU A 358 -21.52 -6.31 3.40
CA GLU A 358 -21.71 -6.06 4.84
C GLU A 358 -21.19 -7.22 5.69
N LYS A 359 -21.45 -8.46 5.27
CA LYS A 359 -20.87 -9.66 5.88
C LYS A 359 -19.35 -9.63 5.85
N GLN A 360 -18.74 -9.22 4.73
CA GLN A 360 -17.28 -9.11 4.61
C GLN A 360 -16.72 -8.00 5.51
N ILE A 361 -17.39 -6.86 5.68
CA ILE A 361 -17.02 -5.84 6.69
C ILE A 361 -16.98 -6.48 8.09
N GLY A 362 -18.02 -7.22 8.48
CA GLY A 362 -18.05 -7.94 9.76
C GLY A 362 -16.91 -8.94 9.92
N SER A 363 -16.59 -9.69 8.85
CA SER A 363 -15.50 -10.66 8.84
C SER A 363 -14.13 -9.98 9.00
N VAL A 364 -13.90 -8.82 8.37
CA VAL A 364 -12.65 -8.05 8.53
C VAL A 364 -12.51 -7.56 9.97
N LEU A 365 -13.58 -7.06 10.59
CA LEU A 365 -13.55 -6.58 11.99
C LEU A 365 -13.35 -7.71 13.01
N ALA A 366 -13.97 -8.86 12.79
CA ALA A 366 -13.81 -10.03 13.66
C ALA A 366 -12.47 -10.75 13.46
N GLY A 367 -11.84 -10.55 12.32
CA GLY A 367 -10.60 -11.19 11.89
C GLY A 367 -9.40 -10.24 11.88
N PRO A 368 -8.86 -9.92 10.68
CA PRO A 368 -7.57 -9.23 10.55
C PRO A 368 -7.57 -7.79 11.09
N PHE A 369 -8.71 -7.12 11.21
CA PHE A 369 -8.82 -5.77 11.79
C PHE A 369 -9.22 -5.77 13.27
N LYS A 370 -9.27 -6.93 13.93
CA LYS A 370 -9.52 -6.99 15.37
C LYS A 370 -8.44 -6.20 16.12
N PRO A 371 -8.81 -5.21 16.98
CA PRO A 371 -7.83 -4.31 17.61
C PRO A 371 -6.73 -5.04 18.40
N GLU A 372 -7.07 -6.10 19.13
CA GLU A 372 -6.11 -6.88 19.92
C GLU A 372 -5.08 -7.58 19.02
N LEU A 373 -5.53 -8.15 17.90
CA LEU A 373 -4.65 -8.79 16.92
C LEU A 373 -3.73 -7.76 16.27
N LEU A 374 -4.26 -6.59 15.91
CA LEU A 374 -3.44 -5.52 15.32
C LEU A 374 -2.41 -4.98 16.31
N ARG A 375 -2.77 -4.77 17.59
CA ARG A 375 -1.81 -4.35 18.62
C ARG A 375 -0.70 -5.39 18.80
N SER A 376 -1.05 -6.67 18.87
CA SER A 376 -0.06 -7.75 18.95
C SER A 376 0.88 -7.76 17.75
N ARG A 377 0.34 -7.58 16.53
CA ARG A 377 1.16 -7.48 15.31
C ARG A 377 2.07 -6.26 15.32
N LEU A 378 1.55 -5.12 15.74
CA LEU A 378 2.34 -3.90 15.85
C LEU A 378 3.50 -4.07 16.84
N SER A 379 3.27 -4.65 18.03
CA SER A 379 4.34 -4.93 19.00
C SER A 379 5.44 -5.78 18.38
N ARG A 380 5.07 -6.89 17.73
CA ARG A 380 6.04 -7.79 17.10
C ARG A 380 6.80 -7.14 15.94
N ILE A 381 6.15 -6.29 15.15
CA ILE A 381 6.82 -5.53 14.09
C ILE A 381 7.80 -4.53 14.72
N GLU A 382 7.38 -3.76 15.73
CA GLU A 382 8.23 -2.80 16.41
C GLU A 382 9.50 -3.47 16.98
N GLU A 383 9.34 -4.58 17.67
CA GLU A 383 10.44 -5.38 18.19
C GLU A 383 11.43 -5.80 17.09
N THR A 384 10.88 -6.23 15.94
CA THR A 384 11.69 -6.69 14.80
C THR A 384 12.50 -5.57 14.17
N ILE A 385 11.91 -4.37 13.97
CA ILE A 385 12.51 -3.34 13.12
C ILE A 385 13.12 -2.16 13.88
N SER A 386 12.83 -1.97 15.16
CA SER A 386 13.20 -0.78 15.93
C SER A 386 14.71 -0.48 15.88
N ALA A 387 15.55 -1.50 16.06
CA ALA A 387 17.00 -1.34 16.00
C ALA A 387 17.52 -0.93 14.61
N ALA A 388 16.86 -1.37 13.54
CA ALA A 388 17.20 -0.96 12.18
C ALA A 388 16.74 0.46 11.86
N VAL A 389 15.52 0.82 12.32
CA VAL A 389 14.96 2.17 12.14
C VAL A 389 15.76 3.22 12.93
N SER A 390 16.24 2.90 14.13
CA SER A 390 17.04 3.85 14.93
C SER A 390 18.34 4.29 14.24
N LYS A 391 18.87 3.46 13.34
CA LYS A 391 20.07 3.74 12.51
C LYS A 391 19.73 4.39 11.17
N ASP A 392 18.46 4.47 10.79
CA ASP A 392 18.01 5.01 9.51
C ASP A 392 17.90 6.53 9.56
N ARG A 393 18.87 7.23 8.99
CA ARG A 393 18.97 8.70 8.97
C ARG A 393 17.82 9.39 8.21
N ASN A 394 17.03 8.65 7.45
CA ASN A 394 15.91 9.17 6.66
C ASN A 394 14.56 8.99 7.36
N THR A 395 14.55 8.40 8.56
CA THR A 395 13.33 8.15 9.35
C THR A 395 13.38 8.93 10.66
N ASP A 396 12.31 9.64 10.98
CA ASP A 396 12.11 10.23 12.30
C ASP A 396 11.79 9.11 13.31
N PHE A 397 12.76 8.75 14.15
CA PHE A 397 12.64 7.66 15.10
C PHE A 397 11.60 7.94 16.19
N ALA A 398 11.45 9.19 16.64
CA ALA A 398 10.43 9.53 17.63
C ALA A 398 9.02 9.37 17.03
N ARG A 399 8.83 9.80 15.78
CA ARG A 399 7.56 9.60 15.06
C ARG A 399 7.31 8.11 14.76
N PHE A 400 8.34 7.35 14.46
CA PHE A 400 8.25 5.89 14.32
C PHE A 400 7.71 5.28 15.62
N LYS A 401 8.35 5.53 16.77
CA LYS A 401 7.94 4.99 18.07
C LYS A 401 6.49 5.38 18.41
N ALA A 402 6.10 6.61 18.15
CA ALA A 402 4.74 7.08 18.42
C ALA A 402 3.65 6.28 17.68
N ASN A 403 3.95 5.67 16.52
CA ASN A 403 2.99 4.81 15.81
C ASN A 403 2.62 3.53 16.56
N TYR A 404 3.43 3.14 17.55
CA TYR A 404 3.30 1.89 18.28
C TYR A 404 2.92 2.08 19.75
N THR A 405 3.38 3.17 20.36
CA THR A 405 3.29 3.38 21.82
C THR A 405 2.40 4.55 22.22
N ALA A 406 2.01 5.43 21.30
CA ALA A 406 1.18 6.58 21.67
C ALA A 406 -0.20 6.13 22.15
N PRO A 407 -0.72 6.72 23.28
CA PRO A 407 -2.10 6.50 23.69
C PRO A 407 -3.08 6.83 22.56
N GLU A 408 -4.12 6.03 22.42
CA GLU A 408 -5.15 6.16 21.37
C GLU A 408 -5.87 7.53 21.41
N GLU A 409 -5.99 8.10 22.61
CA GLU A 409 -6.66 9.39 22.89
C GLU A 409 -5.77 10.61 22.64
N LYS A 410 -4.43 10.43 22.58
CA LYS A 410 -3.53 11.57 22.42
C LYS A 410 -3.82 12.26 21.08
N SER A 411 -4.07 13.57 21.16
CA SER A 411 -4.33 14.39 19.97
C SER A 411 -3.20 14.22 18.96
N ASP A 412 -3.46 13.45 17.92
CA ASP A 412 -2.53 13.29 16.81
C ASP A 412 -2.43 14.63 16.07
N PRO A 413 -1.25 15.26 16.02
CA PRO A 413 -1.08 16.53 15.31
C PRO A 413 -1.52 16.47 13.84
N SER A 414 -1.56 15.28 13.22
CA SER A 414 -2.05 15.09 11.86
C SER A 414 -3.57 15.28 11.71
N LEU A 415 -4.30 15.31 12.82
CA LEU A 415 -5.75 15.57 12.85
C LEU A 415 -6.07 17.07 12.85
N GLN A 416 -5.07 17.94 13.06
CA GLN A 416 -5.26 19.39 12.95
C GLN A 416 -5.41 19.80 11.49
N ASP A 417 -6.12 20.92 11.26
CA ASP A 417 -6.47 21.44 9.92
C ASP A 417 -5.24 21.48 8.99
N PRO A 418 -5.30 20.80 7.83
CA PRO A 418 -4.19 20.77 6.87
C PRO A 418 -3.86 22.15 6.27
N ARG A 419 -4.70 23.16 6.51
CA ARG A 419 -4.51 24.54 6.03
C ARG A 419 -3.73 25.42 7.01
N ARG A 420 -3.43 24.95 8.22
CA ARG A 420 -2.65 25.75 9.18
C ARG A 420 -1.16 25.65 8.82
N PRO A 421 -0.50 26.74 8.43
CA PRO A 421 0.94 26.72 8.17
C PRO A 421 1.67 26.41 9.50
N THR A 422 2.48 25.36 9.51
CA THR A 422 3.41 25.12 10.62
C THR A 422 4.48 26.22 10.60
N ARG A 423 4.85 26.72 11.77
CA ARG A 423 5.77 27.85 11.96
C ARG A 423 7.20 27.60 11.43
N ASP A 424 7.52 26.35 11.12
CA ASP A 424 8.79 25.92 10.53
C ASP A 424 8.64 25.67 9.04
N GLY A 425 8.84 26.74 8.25
CA GLY A 425 8.65 26.79 6.79
C GLY A 425 9.56 25.92 5.93
N ALA A 426 10.22 24.90 6.46
CA ALA A 426 11.29 24.21 5.75
C ALA A 426 11.07 22.73 5.43
N ARG A 427 9.94 22.13 5.61
CA ARG A 427 9.60 20.77 5.09
C ARG A 427 8.11 20.44 5.13
N SER A 428 7.23 21.41 4.92
CA SER A 428 5.76 21.24 5.01
C SER A 428 5.13 20.38 3.88
N GLY A 429 5.93 19.68 3.11
CA GLY A 429 5.47 18.79 2.04
C GLY A 429 5.02 17.40 2.49
N MET A 430 5.47 16.91 3.65
CA MET A 430 5.06 15.61 4.19
C MET A 430 3.91 15.81 5.19
N GLN A 431 2.69 15.82 4.70
CA GLN A 431 1.53 15.76 5.58
C GLN A 431 1.65 14.51 6.45
N GLN A 432 1.54 14.68 7.75
CA GLN A 432 1.71 13.61 8.69
C GLN A 432 0.58 12.60 8.52
N LYS A 433 0.92 11.36 8.15
CA LYS A 433 -0.03 10.25 8.20
C LYS A 433 -0.45 10.04 9.66
N PRO A 434 -1.72 9.68 9.95
CA PRO A 434 -2.15 9.42 11.31
C PRO A 434 -1.32 8.31 11.95
N LEU A 435 -1.19 8.34 13.27
CA LEU A 435 -0.59 7.25 14.03
C LEU A 435 -1.41 5.98 13.85
N LEU A 436 -0.75 4.83 13.76
CA LEU A 436 -1.46 3.55 13.55
C LEU A 436 -2.38 3.22 14.73
N THR A 437 -1.94 3.45 15.98
CA THR A 437 -2.78 3.26 17.18
C THR A 437 -4.04 4.11 17.14
N ALA A 438 -3.91 5.39 16.81
CA ALA A 438 -5.04 6.32 16.68
C ALA A 438 -5.98 5.94 15.53
N PHE A 439 -5.43 5.48 14.39
CA PHE A 439 -6.24 5.00 13.28
C PHE A 439 -7.07 3.78 13.70
N ILE A 440 -6.45 2.78 14.30
CA ILE A 440 -7.14 1.54 14.72
C ILE A 440 -8.32 1.89 15.63
N ALA A 441 -8.10 2.68 16.69
CA ALA A 441 -9.14 3.05 17.62
C ALA A 441 -10.29 3.83 16.97
N LYS A 442 -9.96 4.92 16.27
CA LYS A 442 -10.97 5.81 15.67
C LYS A 442 -11.71 5.15 14.52
N ARG A 443 -11.00 4.36 13.70
CA ARG A 443 -11.64 3.63 12.59
C ARG A 443 -12.59 2.56 13.09
N THR A 444 -12.19 1.80 14.10
CA THR A 444 -13.08 0.80 14.75
C THR A 444 -14.32 1.46 15.29
N ALA A 445 -14.19 2.54 16.07
CA ALA A 445 -15.32 3.29 16.62
C ALA A 445 -16.24 3.83 15.52
N SER A 446 -15.68 4.41 14.47
CA SER A 446 -16.43 4.92 13.32
C SER A 446 -17.24 3.82 12.61
N ILE A 447 -16.62 2.67 12.34
CA ILE A 447 -17.32 1.56 11.66
C ILE A 447 -18.45 1.02 12.53
N LEU A 448 -18.19 0.81 13.83
CA LEU A 448 -19.22 0.33 14.76
C LEU A 448 -20.41 1.31 14.85
N ALA A 449 -20.15 2.62 14.92
CA ALA A 449 -21.20 3.62 14.93
C ALA A 449 -22.02 3.63 13.62
N GLN A 450 -21.39 3.41 12.47
CA GLN A 450 -22.07 3.32 11.19
C GLN A 450 -22.94 2.04 11.09
N LEU A 451 -22.48 0.92 11.64
CA LEU A 451 -23.23 -0.35 11.64
C LEU A 451 -24.39 -0.38 12.63
N SER A 452 -24.20 0.17 13.85
CA SER A 452 -25.18 0.04 14.93
C SER A 452 -26.13 1.22 15.05
N ALA A 453 -25.66 2.44 14.77
CA ALA A 453 -26.41 3.68 15.00
C ALA A 453 -26.74 4.44 13.72
N GLY A 454 -26.44 3.90 12.54
CA GLY A 454 -26.67 4.57 11.26
C GLY A 454 -25.91 5.89 11.11
N ALA A 455 -24.78 6.04 11.82
CA ALA A 455 -23.96 7.24 11.73
C ALA A 455 -23.45 7.43 10.29
N GLU A 456 -23.44 8.67 9.82
CA GLU A 456 -22.95 8.97 8.50
C GLU A 456 -21.42 8.95 8.44
N GLY A 457 -20.89 8.27 7.43
CA GLY A 457 -19.46 8.27 7.12
C GLY A 457 -19.10 9.29 6.05
N TYR A 458 -17.82 9.65 5.97
CA TYR A 458 -17.28 10.50 4.90
C TYR A 458 -17.32 9.76 3.54
N ILE A 459 -18.01 10.33 2.57
CA ILE A 459 -18.00 9.85 1.18
C ILE A 459 -16.89 10.58 0.40
N PRO A 460 -15.93 9.87 -0.21
CA PRO A 460 -14.85 10.49 -0.95
C PRO A 460 -15.38 11.19 -2.21
N ARG A 461 -14.78 12.32 -2.56
CA ARG A 461 -15.15 13.06 -3.77
C ARG A 461 -14.11 12.87 -4.86
N ALA A 462 -14.55 12.67 -6.10
CA ALA A 462 -13.65 12.72 -7.23
C ALA A 462 -12.98 14.10 -7.28
N THR A 463 -11.65 14.13 -7.25
CA THR A 463 -10.95 15.41 -7.46
C THR A 463 -11.02 15.76 -8.93
N THR A 464 -11.94 16.66 -9.28
CA THR A 464 -11.89 17.32 -10.59
C THR A 464 -10.55 18.04 -10.70
N ARG A 465 -9.70 17.60 -11.62
CA ARG A 465 -8.55 18.37 -12.05
C ARG A 465 -9.10 19.66 -12.63
N ARG A 466 -9.08 20.77 -11.90
CA ARG A 466 -9.20 22.08 -12.53
C ARG A 466 -8.08 22.11 -13.58
N SER A 467 -8.47 22.03 -14.84
CA SER A 467 -7.58 22.32 -15.95
C SER A 467 -7.01 23.72 -15.70
N ARG A 468 -5.71 23.81 -15.46
CA ARG A 468 -4.96 25.08 -15.49
C ARG A 468 -4.90 25.49 -16.96
N GLY A 469 -5.98 26.04 -17.48
CA GLY A 469 -6.08 26.38 -18.89
C GLY A 469 -7.39 27.04 -19.29
N SER A 470 -8.03 27.80 -18.42
CA SER A 470 -8.83 28.93 -18.89
C SER A 470 -8.10 30.19 -18.46
N ARG A 471 -7.29 30.76 -19.35
CA ARG A 471 -7.06 32.20 -19.33
C ARG A 471 -8.44 32.83 -19.14
N ARG A 472 -8.64 33.57 -18.07
CA ARG A 472 -9.70 34.56 -18.00
C ARG A 472 -9.47 35.45 -19.21
N GLU A 473 -10.34 35.40 -20.18
CA GLU A 473 -10.60 36.54 -21.07
C GLU A 473 -11.06 37.66 -20.13
N GLY A 474 -10.17 38.58 -19.90
CA GLY A 474 -10.50 39.85 -19.28
C GLY A 474 -11.33 40.65 -20.25
N PRO A 475 -12.15 41.58 -19.75
CA PRO A 475 -12.97 42.41 -20.61
C PRO A 475 -12.11 43.28 -21.51
N ASP A 476 -12.57 43.41 -22.75
CA ASP A 476 -12.08 44.21 -23.86
C ASP A 476 -11.63 45.62 -23.37
N GLU A 477 -10.31 45.86 -23.39
CA GLU A 477 -9.74 47.20 -23.17
C GLU A 477 -9.38 47.83 -24.51
N ASN A 478 -10.39 48.22 -25.27
CA ASN A 478 -10.31 49.27 -26.25
C ASN A 478 -10.58 50.61 -25.57
N ASN A 479 -9.62 51.13 -24.82
CA ASN A 479 -9.46 52.54 -24.57
C ASN A 479 -8.28 52.81 -23.60
N ARG A 480 -7.08 52.92 -24.08
CA ARG A 480 -6.00 53.64 -23.38
C ARG A 480 -5.11 54.40 -24.36
N GLN A 481 -5.14 55.69 -24.22
CA GLN A 481 -4.19 56.65 -24.81
C GLN A 481 -2.75 56.39 -24.30
N PRO A 482 -1.68 56.69 -25.10
CA PRO A 482 -0.31 56.40 -24.73
C PRO A 482 0.22 57.43 -23.72
N SER A 483 0.56 57.01 -22.52
CA SER A 483 1.29 57.83 -21.55
C SER A 483 2.81 57.77 -21.88
N ARG A 484 3.40 58.96 -22.03
CA ARG A 484 4.81 59.23 -22.29
C ARG A 484 5.67 58.78 -21.10
N SER A 485 6.73 57.99 -21.39
CA SER A 485 7.79 57.64 -20.45
C SER A 485 8.91 58.74 -20.50
N PRO A 486 9.41 59.16 -19.35
CA PRO A 486 10.51 60.14 -19.31
C PRO A 486 11.82 59.52 -18.78
N PHE A 487 12.42 58.53 -19.48
CA PHE A 487 13.84 58.18 -19.23
C PHE A 487 14.53 57.68 -20.49
N PRO A 488 15.75 58.17 -20.80
CA PRO A 488 16.48 57.79 -21.99
C PRO A 488 17.22 56.42 -21.81
N ARG A 489 17.25 55.63 -22.88
CA ARG A 489 18.00 54.36 -22.96
C ARG A 489 19.50 54.64 -23.12
N ARG A 490 20.34 53.96 -22.34
CA ARG A 490 21.78 53.86 -22.56
C ARG A 490 22.12 52.94 -23.73
N PRO A 491 23.15 53.22 -24.53
CA PRO A 491 23.58 52.34 -25.59
C PRO A 491 24.42 51.15 -25.04
N PRO A 492 24.54 50.03 -25.79
CA PRO A 492 25.35 48.89 -25.38
C PRO A 492 26.82 49.18 -25.61
N PRO A 493 27.77 48.54 -24.83
CA PRO A 493 29.18 48.61 -25.06
C PRO A 493 29.56 47.74 -26.27
N GLY A 494 30.34 48.26 -27.15
CA GLY A 494 30.93 47.58 -28.28
C GLY A 494 32.24 46.86 -27.91
N ASN A 495 32.55 45.87 -28.74
CA ASN A 495 33.70 44.96 -28.89
C ASN A 495 33.85 43.87 -27.84
#